data_97e1bc6e0a6223c93084d1b58e665601
#
_entry.id   97e1bc6e0a6223c93084d1b58e665601
#
_cell.length_a   1.000
_cell.length_b   1.000
_cell.length_c   1.000
_cell.angle_alpha   90.00
_cell.angle_beta   90.00
_cell.angle_gamma   90.00
#
_symmetry.space_group_name_H-M   'P 1'
#
loop_
_entity.id
_entity.type
_entity.pdbx_description
1 polymer ?
#
loop_
_entity_poly.entity_id
_entity_poly.type
_entity_poly.pdbx_seq_one_letter_code
_entity_poly.pdbx_strand_id
1 'polypeptide(L)'
;ILVGIVLALLIFNQTKEMKKIENRYETANNDPLNARVYTLDNGLKVYLTVYKDAPRIQTNIAIKAGSKNDPADATGLAHYLEHMLFKGTDVYGSLDYEKEKPLLDKIEALYEEYRSIAMTDTANRERVWNQIDSVSGEAAKFAIANEYDKMLGGIGAKEPMPILQM
;
A
#
# COMPACT_ATOMS: atom_id res chain seq x y z
N ILE A 1 24.15 10.32 -33.41
CA ILE A 1 23.72 9.11 -34.14
C ILE A 1 23.58 7.93 -33.15
N LEU A 2 24.58 7.64 -32.29
CA LEU A 2 24.55 6.50 -31.37
C LEU A 2 23.38 6.56 -30.36
N VAL A 3 23.11 7.74 -29.79
CA VAL A 3 22.01 7.95 -28.83
C VAL A 3 20.63 7.69 -29.46
N GLY A 4 20.44 8.10 -30.73
CA GLY A 4 19.20 7.85 -31.45
C GLY A 4 18.96 6.35 -31.72
N ILE A 5 20.02 5.60 -32.01
CA ILE A 5 19.93 4.16 -32.23
C ILE A 5 19.57 3.43 -30.93
N VAL A 6 20.17 3.81 -29.79
CA VAL A 6 19.87 3.22 -28.47
C VAL A 6 18.42 3.52 -28.07
N LEU A 7 17.94 4.75 -28.27
CA LEU A 7 16.54 5.11 -27.97
C LEU A 7 15.57 4.33 -28.85
N ALA A 8 15.84 4.19 -30.13
CA ALA A 8 15.03 3.41 -31.06
C ALA A 8 14.97 1.92 -30.68
N LEU A 9 16.09 1.33 -30.23
CA LEU A 9 16.16 -0.05 -29.75
C LEU A 9 15.36 -0.25 -28.45
N LEU A 10 15.40 0.72 -27.51
CA LEU A 10 14.62 0.68 -26.28
C LEU A 10 13.12 0.75 -26.57
N ILE A 11 12.69 1.65 -27.43
CA ILE A 11 11.28 1.77 -27.85
C ILE A 11 10.82 0.50 -28.57
N PHE A 12 11.65 -0.05 -29.46
CA PHE A 12 11.33 -1.29 -30.18
C PHE A 12 11.23 -2.50 -29.23
N ASN A 13 12.10 -2.61 -28.22
CA ASN A 13 11.99 -3.67 -27.20
C ASN A 13 10.72 -3.50 -26.34
N GLN A 14 10.39 -2.29 -25.93
CA GLN A 14 9.14 -2.03 -25.17
C GLN A 14 7.89 -2.38 -25.98
N THR A 15 7.84 -1.99 -27.27
CA THR A 15 6.71 -2.32 -28.14
C THR A 15 6.60 -3.82 -28.43
N LYS A 16 7.72 -4.54 -28.48
CA LYS A 16 7.75 -6.00 -28.65
C LYS A 16 7.27 -6.75 -27.41
N GLU A 17 7.66 -6.30 -26.22
CA GLU A 17 7.16 -6.85 -24.96
C GLU A 17 5.66 -6.54 -24.76
N MET A 18 5.21 -5.33 -25.07
CA MET A 18 3.79 -4.99 -25.03
C MET A 18 2.94 -5.89 -25.96
N LYS A 19 3.38 -6.13 -27.21
CA LYS A 19 2.71 -7.07 -28.13
C LYS A 19 2.71 -8.50 -27.62
N LYS A 20 3.74 -8.92 -26.91
CA LYS A 20 3.82 -10.26 -26.32
C LYS A 20 2.84 -10.43 -25.15
N ILE A 21 2.58 -9.37 -24.41
CA ILE A 21 1.55 -9.34 -23.35
C ILE A 21 0.15 -9.30 -23.97
N GLU A 22 -0.07 -8.51 -25.01
CA GLU A 22 -1.35 -8.35 -25.70
C GLU A 22 -1.92 -9.69 -26.26
N ASN A 23 -1.06 -10.65 -26.58
CA ASN A 23 -1.44 -11.96 -27.14
C ASN A 23 -1.55 -13.08 -26.11
N ARG A 24 -1.39 -12.80 -24.81
CA ARG A 24 -1.41 -13.82 -23.75
C ARG A 24 -2.59 -13.64 -22.81
N TYR A 25 -3.80 -13.65 -23.33
CA TYR A 25 -4.98 -13.64 -22.47
C TYR A 25 -5.89 -14.82 -22.75
N GLU A 26 -6.60 -15.22 -21.72
CA GLU A 26 -7.68 -16.19 -21.78
C GLU A 26 -9.02 -15.45 -21.83
N THR A 27 -10.02 -16.06 -22.45
CA THR A 27 -11.41 -15.57 -22.44
C THR A 27 -12.32 -16.68 -21.96
N ALA A 28 -13.38 -16.32 -21.22
CA ALA A 28 -14.41 -17.29 -20.85
C ALA A 28 -15.48 -17.36 -21.94
N ASN A 29 -15.95 -18.58 -22.22
CA ASN A 29 -17.06 -18.78 -23.13
C ASN A 29 -18.35 -18.18 -22.53
N ASN A 30 -19.11 -17.45 -23.34
CA ASN A 30 -20.35 -16.79 -22.96
C ASN A 30 -20.21 -15.72 -21.83
N ASP A 31 -19.04 -15.13 -21.68
CA ASP A 31 -18.85 -13.99 -20.76
C ASP A 31 -19.47 -12.72 -21.36
N PRO A 32 -20.55 -12.17 -20.76
CA PRO A 32 -21.20 -10.95 -21.26
C PRO A 32 -20.32 -9.71 -21.18
N LEU A 33 -19.26 -9.73 -20.35
CA LEU A 33 -18.31 -8.65 -20.18
C LEU A 33 -17.14 -8.73 -21.16
N ASN A 34 -16.97 -9.83 -21.87
CA ASN A 34 -15.85 -10.10 -22.76
C ASN A 34 -14.50 -9.83 -22.08
N ALA A 35 -14.36 -10.27 -20.83
CA ALA A 35 -13.15 -10.03 -20.05
C ALA A 35 -11.95 -10.78 -20.65
N ARG A 36 -10.85 -10.07 -20.74
CA ARG A 36 -9.53 -10.64 -21.05
C ARG A 36 -8.81 -10.92 -19.74
N VAL A 37 -8.43 -12.17 -19.53
CA VAL A 37 -7.75 -12.60 -18.30
C VAL A 37 -6.28 -12.82 -18.60
N TYR A 38 -5.44 -12.02 -17.99
CA TYR A 38 -3.98 -12.13 -18.06
C TYR A 38 -3.46 -12.76 -16.77
N THR A 39 -2.53 -13.69 -16.89
CA THR A 39 -1.78 -14.20 -15.74
C THR A 39 -0.34 -13.69 -15.87
N LEU A 40 0.11 -12.91 -14.89
CA LEU A 40 1.46 -12.38 -14.84
C LEU A 40 2.43 -13.44 -14.29
N ASP A 41 3.73 -13.25 -14.54
CA ASP A 41 4.77 -14.21 -14.13
C ASP A 41 4.82 -14.43 -12.60
N ASN A 42 4.38 -13.44 -11.81
CA ASN A 42 4.25 -13.55 -10.36
C ASN A 42 2.93 -14.20 -9.89
N GLY A 43 2.11 -14.70 -10.82
CA GLY A 43 0.81 -15.34 -10.54
C GLY A 43 -0.36 -14.38 -10.37
N LEU A 44 -0.17 -13.05 -10.45
CA LEU A 44 -1.26 -12.09 -10.41
C LEU A 44 -2.16 -12.24 -11.64
N LYS A 45 -3.47 -12.37 -11.40
CA LYS A 45 -4.47 -12.37 -12.47
C LYS A 45 -5.05 -10.96 -12.67
N VAL A 46 -5.02 -10.49 -13.90
CA VAL A 46 -5.57 -9.20 -14.31
C VAL A 46 -6.77 -9.45 -15.22
N TYR A 47 -7.93 -8.98 -14.81
CA TYR A 47 -9.17 -9.04 -15.58
C TYR A 47 -9.40 -7.68 -16.21
N LEU A 48 -9.41 -7.61 -17.53
CA LEU A 48 -9.61 -6.37 -18.28
C LEU A 48 -10.89 -6.45 -19.10
N THR A 49 -11.83 -5.57 -18.80
CA THR A 49 -13.07 -5.38 -19.57
C THR A 49 -13.09 -3.98 -20.18
N VAL A 50 -13.44 -3.86 -21.45
CA VAL A 50 -13.52 -2.58 -22.14
C VAL A 50 -14.97 -2.14 -22.25
N TYR A 51 -15.31 -1.02 -21.60
CA TYR A 51 -16.62 -0.37 -21.72
C TYR A 51 -16.44 0.98 -22.44
N LYS A 52 -16.87 1.04 -23.72
CA LYS A 52 -16.57 2.18 -24.61
C LYS A 52 -17.41 3.40 -24.35
N ASP A 53 -18.55 3.26 -23.67
CA ASP A 53 -19.53 4.34 -23.47
C ASP A 53 -19.20 5.22 -22.26
N ALA A 54 -18.15 4.89 -21.48
CA ALA A 54 -17.72 5.69 -20.36
C ALA A 54 -16.23 6.05 -20.45
N PRO A 55 -15.88 7.33 -20.47
CA PRO A 55 -14.48 7.79 -20.55
C PRO A 55 -13.81 7.76 -19.16
N ARG A 56 -13.86 6.62 -18.48
CA ARG A 56 -13.26 6.42 -17.15
C ARG A 56 -12.73 5.01 -17.00
N ILE A 57 -11.76 4.84 -16.11
CA ILE A 57 -11.23 3.54 -15.74
C ILE A 57 -11.68 3.27 -14.29
N GLN A 58 -12.26 2.09 -14.07
CA GLN A 58 -12.52 1.57 -12.73
C GLN A 58 -11.52 0.46 -12.46
N THR A 59 -10.79 0.57 -11.36
CA THR A 59 -9.80 -0.42 -10.94
C THR A 59 -10.22 -1.01 -9.60
N ASN A 60 -10.19 -2.34 -9.50
CA ASN A 60 -10.43 -3.08 -8.27
C ASN A 60 -9.27 -4.05 -8.07
N ILE A 61 -8.68 -4.05 -6.89
CA ILE A 61 -7.62 -4.99 -6.50
C ILE A 61 -8.22 -5.90 -5.43
N ALA A 62 -8.42 -7.17 -5.77
CA ALA A 62 -8.92 -8.18 -4.85
C ALA A 62 -7.75 -8.97 -4.26
N ILE A 63 -7.63 -8.96 -2.93
CA ILE A 63 -6.63 -9.71 -2.18
C ILE A 63 -7.35 -10.79 -1.39
N LYS A 64 -6.89 -12.06 -1.52
CA LYS A 64 -7.46 -13.18 -0.75
C LYS A 64 -6.90 -13.17 0.67
N ALA A 65 -7.25 -12.13 1.43
CA ALA A 65 -6.89 -11.94 2.82
C ALA A 65 -8.07 -11.31 3.57
N GLY A 66 -8.14 -11.51 4.86
CA GLY A 66 -9.15 -10.95 5.73
C GLY A 66 -9.16 -11.67 7.07
N SER A 67 -10.00 -11.24 8.02
CA SER A 67 -10.07 -11.75 9.39
C SER A 67 -10.28 -13.27 9.48
N LYS A 68 -10.89 -13.88 8.48
CA LYS A 68 -11.02 -15.35 8.37
C LYS A 68 -9.66 -16.06 8.31
N ASN A 69 -8.61 -15.38 7.85
CA ASN A 69 -7.28 -15.93 7.69
C ASN A 69 -6.33 -15.51 8.83
N ASP A 70 -6.84 -14.75 9.81
CA ASP A 70 -6.03 -14.33 10.96
C ASP A 70 -5.55 -15.55 11.75
N PRO A 71 -4.32 -15.55 12.27
CA PRO A 71 -3.86 -16.53 13.24
C PRO A 71 -4.75 -16.53 14.48
N ALA A 72 -4.99 -17.68 15.08
CA ALA A 72 -5.87 -17.82 16.23
C ALA A 72 -5.40 -17.01 17.46
N ASP A 73 -4.10 -16.79 17.57
CA ASP A 73 -3.43 -16.00 18.62
C ASP A 73 -3.25 -14.51 18.26
N ALA A 74 -3.66 -14.10 17.06
CA ALA A 74 -3.53 -12.73 16.58
C ALA A 74 -4.77 -12.30 15.77
N THR A 75 -5.95 -12.48 16.35
CA THR A 75 -7.22 -12.06 15.73
C THR A 75 -7.28 -10.54 15.58
N GLY A 76 -7.79 -10.06 14.43
CA GLY A 76 -7.81 -8.64 14.08
C GLY A 76 -6.57 -8.18 13.29
N LEU A 77 -5.62 -9.08 12.99
CA LEU A 77 -4.40 -8.75 12.27
C LEU A 77 -4.68 -8.16 10.88
N ALA A 78 -5.61 -8.73 10.12
CA ALA A 78 -5.96 -8.22 8.81
C ALA A 78 -6.53 -6.80 8.87
N HIS A 79 -7.37 -6.51 9.86
CA HIS A 79 -7.92 -5.18 10.10
C HIS A 79 -6.83 -4.19 10.53
N TYR A 80 -5.91 -4.63 11.40
CA TYR A 80 -4.77 -3.80 11.78
C TYR A 80 -3.87 -3.45 10.60
N LEU A 81 -3.58 -4.43 9.73
CA LEU A 81 -2.80 -4.19 8.51
C LEU A 81 -3.49 -3.20 7.56
N GLU A 82 -4.83 -3.23 7.46
CA GLU A 82 -5.56 -2.21 6.72
C GLU A 82 -5.25 -0.81 7.23
N HIS A 83 -5.35 -0.58 8.53
CA HIS A 83 -5.00 0.72 9.11
C HIS A 83 -3.54 1.11 8.86
N MET A 84 -2.63 0.14 8.83
CA MET A 84 -1.22 0.40 8.52
C MET A 84 -0.98 0.84 7.08
N LEU A 85 -1.82 0.43 6.12
CA LEU A 85 -1.70 0.84 4.72
C LEU A 85 -1.92 2.35 4.51
N PHE A 86 -2.57 3.04 5.46
CA PHE A 86 -2.78 4.50 5.42
C PHE A 86 -1.71 5.29 6.17
N LYS A 87 -0.75 4.61 6.77
CA LYS A 87 0.38 5.27 7.42
C LYS A 87 1.40 5.73 6.38
N GLY A 88 2.21 6.68 6.77
CA GLY A 88 3.26 7.19 5.92
C GLY A 88 4.33 6.15 5.56
N THR A 89 5.13 6.50 4.59
CA THR A 89 6.33 5.78 4.17
C THR A 89 7.54 6.71 4.30
N ASP A 90 8.71 6.27 3.89
CA ASP A 90 9.90 7.11 3.76
C ASP A 90 9.79 8.19 2.66
N VAL A 91 8.77 8.12 1.81
CA VAL A 91 8.53 9.05 0.69
C VAL A 91 7.27 9.89 0.88
N TYR A 92 6.23 9.33 1.51
CA TYR A 92 4.92 9.95 1.71
C TYR A 92 4.55 9.99 3.19
N GLY A 93 3.86 11.04 3.59
CA GLY A 93 3.36 11.20 4.96
C GLY A 93 4.32 11.88 5.91
N SER A 94 5.54 12.22 5.47
CA SER A 94 6.54 12.91 6.27
C SER A 94 7.06 14.16 5.56
N LEU A 95 7.23 15.25 6.31
CA LEU A 95 7.90 16.46 5.85
C LEU A 95 9.41 16.30 5.71
N ASP A 96 10.01 15.45 6.56
CA ASP A 96 11.45 15.19 6.60
C ASP A 96 11.67 13.84 7.32
N TYR A 97 11.67 12.75 6.54
CA TYR A 97 11.81 11.42 7.07
C TYR A 97 13.14 11.16 7.78
N GLU A 98 14.22 11.78 7.31
CA GLU A 98 15.54 11.65 7.96
C GLU A 98 15.55 12.16 9.40
N LYS A 99 14.73 13.20 9.70
CA LYS A 99 14.55 13.72 11.06
C LYS A 99 13.49 12.98 11.85
N GLU A 100 12.46 12.47 11.17
CA GLU A 100 11.38 11.72 11.80
C GLU A 100 11.83 10.34 12.22
N LYS A 101 12.55 9.62 11.36
CA LYS A 101 12.97 8.23 11.58
C LYS A 101 13.62 7.97 12.95
N PRO A 102 14.58 8.76 13.43
CA PRO A 102 15.17 8.53 14.76
C PRO A 102 14.15 8.65 15.90
N LEU A 103 13.09 9.46 15.73
CA LEU A 103 12.00 9.57 16.70
C LEU A 103 11.11 8.32 16.65
N LEU A 104 10.79 7.82 15.47
CA LEU A 104 10.04 6.57 15.30
C LEU A 104 10.80 5.38 15.90
N ASP A 105 12.10 5.25 15.63
CA ASP A 105 12.95 4.20 16.20
C ASP A 105 12.97 4.29 17.74
N LYS A 106 13.00 5.51 18.31
CA LYS A 106 12.93 5.72 19.75
C LYS A 106 11.57 5.35 20.34
N ILE A 107 10.47 5.66 19.64
CA ILE A 107 9.12 5.27 20.05
C ILE A 107 9.03 3.74 20.11
N GLU A 108 9.52 3.04 19.09
CA GLU A 108 9.54 1.58 19.05
C GLU A 108 10.31 1.00 20.27
N ALA A 109 11.51 1.49 20.52
CA ALA A 109 12.32 1.07 21.66
C ALA A 109 11.62 1.31 23.02
N LEU A 110 10.93 2.45 23.18
CA LEU A 110 10.16 2.76 24.37
C LEU A 110 8.95 1.83 24.54
N TYR A 111 8.27 1.43 23.45
CA TYR A 111 7.19 0.44 23.51
C TYR A 111 7.72 -0.94 23.91
N GLU A 112 8.91 -1.34 23.47
CA GLU A 112 9.54 -2.58 23.91
C GLU A 112 9.89 -2.53 25.42
N GLU A 113 10.43 -1.39 25.91
CA GLU A 113 10.62 -1.16 27.35
C GLU A 113 9.29 -1.26 28.09
N TYR A 114 8.26 -0.54 27.63
CA TYR A 114 6.93 -0.53 28.25
C TYR A 114 6.32 -1.94 28.35
N ARG A 115 6.49 -2.75 27.31
CA ARG A 115 6.00 -4.13 27.25
C ARG A 115 6.70 -5.04 28.24
N SER A 116 7.97 -4.77 28.53
CA SER A 116 8.77 -5.55 29.49
C SER A 116 8.44 -5.27 30.95
N ILE A 117 7.80 -4.13 31.25
CA ILE A 117 7.45 -3.73 32.63
C ILE A 117 6.22 -4.49 33.10
N ALA A 118 6.29 -5.07 34.30
CA ALA A 118 5.16 -5.76 34.90
C ALA A 118 3.92 -4.87 35.00
N MET A 119 2.73 -5.44 34.77
CA MET A 119 1.46 -4.70 34.83
C MET A 119 1.19 -4.06 36.19
N THR A 120 1.77 -4.60 37.25
CA THR A 120 1.66 -4.12 38.64
C THR A 120 2.60 -2.94 38.94
N ASP A 121 3.62 -2.71 38.11
CA ASP A 121 4.57 -1.59 38.27
C ASP A 121 4.05 -0.34 37.55
N THR A 122 3.01 0.24 38.13
CA THR A 122 2.31 1.39 37.55
C THR A 122 3.20 2.61 37.42
N ALA A 123 4.12 2.85 38.37
CA ALA A 123 5.00 4.01 38.36
C ALA A 123 5.98 3.99 37.16
N ASN A 124 6.64 2.86 36.93
CA ASN A 124 7.54 2.74 35.79
C ASN A 124 6.78 2.73 34.46
N ARG A 125 5.60 2.11 34.40
CA ARG A 125 4.74 2.16 33.22
C ARG A 125 4.33 3.59 32.88
N GLU A 126 3.90 4.38 33.87
CA GLU A 126 3.54 5.79 33.67
C GLU A 126 4.75 6.63 33.21
N ARG A 127 5.92 6.42 33.80
CA ARG A 127 7.15 7.10 33.38
C ARG A 127 7.46 6.84 31.90
N VAL A 128 7.45 5.58 31.47
CA VAL A 128 7.76 5.22 30.07
C VAL A 128 6.66 5.71 29.13
N TRP A 129 5.40 5.61 29.55
CA TRP A 129 4.28 6.15 28.77
C TRP A 129 4.42 7.64 28.50
N ASN A 130 4.78 8.44 29.51
CA ASN A 130 5.00 9.87 29.35
C ASN A 130 6.17 10.17 28.38
N GLN A 131 7.18 9.31 28.34
CA GLN A 131 8.26 9.42 27.35
C GLN A 131 7.77 9.09 25.92
N ILE A 132 6.95 8.04 25.77
CA ILE A 132 6.32 7.69 24.49
C ILE A 132 5.49 8.87 23.99
N ASP A 133 4.63 9.43 24.83
CA ASP A 133 3.77 10.56 24.49
C ASP A 133 4.59 11.78 24.03
N SER A 134 5.61 12.12 24.81
CA SER A 134 6.50 13.24 24.48
C SER A 134 7.20 13.06 23.13
N VAL A 135 7.80 11.89 22.89
CA VAL A 135 8.53 11.62 21.64
C VAL A 135 7.56 11.52 20.44
N SER A 136 6.37 10.97 20.66
CA SER A 136 5.31 10.92 19.65
C SER A 136 4.85 12.34 19.27
N GLY A 137 4.73 13.25 20.22
CA GLY A 137 4.45 14.67 19.96
C GLY A 137 5.51 15.35 19.12
N GLU A 138 6.80 15.01 19.30
CA GLU A 138 7.87 15.53 18.43
C GLU A 138 7.82 14.91 17.02
N ALA A 139 7.61 13.61 16.90
CA ALA A 139 7.46 12.93 15.60
C ALA A 139 6.26 13.48 14.82
N ALA A 140 5.15 13.75 15.48
CA ALA A 140 3.93 14.27 14.86
C ALA A 140 4.14 15.63 14.15
N LYS A 141 5.18 16.39 14.49
CA LYS A 141 5.51 17.66 13.81
C LYS A 141 5.98 17.44 12.37
N PHE A 142 6.43 16.24 12.05
CA PHE A 142 6.84 15.86 10.70
C PHE A 142 5.72 15.22 9.90
N ALA A 143 4.62 14.80 10.53
CA ALA A 143 3.53 14.11 9.86
C ALA A 143 2.76 15.04 8.90
N ILE A 144 2.54 14.56 7.66
CA ILE A 144 1.66 15.20 6.68
C ILE A 144 0.32 14.48 6.68
N ALA A 145 -0.74 15.14 7.14
CA ALA A 145 -2.07 14.57 7.14
C ALA A 145 -2.64 14.42 5.72
N ASN A 146 -3.28 13.28 5.45
CA ASN A 146 -4.03 13.00 4.22
C ASN A 146 -3.21 13.12 2.92
N GLU A 147 -1.91 12.90 2.98
CA GLU A 147 -1.07 12.96 1.77
C GLU A 147 -1.39 11.82 0.79
N TYR A 148 -1.76 10.65 1.30
CA TYR A 148 -2.21 9.52 0.51
C TYR A 148 -3.40 9.90 -0.39
N ASP A 149 -4.43 10.54 0.18
CA ASP A 149 -5.61 10.97 -0.58
C ASP A 149 -5.26 12.06 -1.60
N LYS A 150 -4.36 12.98 -1.25
CA LYS A 150 -3.87 14.01 -2.16
C LYS A 150 -3.11 13.41 -3.33
N MET A 151 -2.25 12.43 -3.08
CA MET A 151 -1.49 11.73 -4.11
C MET A 151 -2.41 10.99 -5.07
N LEU A 152 -3.36 10.22 -4.55
CA LEU A 152 -4.34 9.51 -5.36
C LEU A 152 -5.24 10.48 -6.15
N GLY A 153 -5.67 11.58 -5.53
CA GLY A 153 -6.42 12.64 -6.22
C GLY A 153 -5.61 13.28 -7.35
N GLY A 154 -4.30 13.45 -7.17
CA GLY A 154 -3.37 13.98 -8.18
C GLY A 154 -3.26 13.13 -9.44
N ILE A 155 -3.39 11.81 -9.33
CA ILE A 155 -3.46 10.89 -10.48
C ILE A 155 -4.88 10.68 -11.01
N GLY A 156 -5.87 11.42 -10.48
CA GLY A 156 -7.26 11.38 -10.94
C GLY A 156 -8.10 10.28 -10.29
N ALA A 157 -7.61 9.60 -9.26
CA ALA A 157 -8.40 8.64 -8.50
C ALA A 157 -9.52 9.37 -7.75
N LYS A 158 -10.74 8.81 -7.80
CA LYS A 158 -11.89 9.28 -7.03
C LYS A 158 -12.31 8.14 -6.10
N GLU A 159 -12.51 8.48 -4.84
CA GLU A 159 -12.98 7.55 -3.81
C GLU A 159 -12.14 6.25 -3.73
N PRO A 160 -10.83 6.37 -3.48
CA PRO A 160 -10.04 5.19 -3.19
C PRO A 160 -10.45 4.66 -1.82
N MET A 161 -11.35 3.69 -1.79
CA MET A 161 -11.70 2.99 -0.56
C MET A 161 -11.16 1.57 -0.64
N PRO A 162 -10.28 1.16 0.26
CA PRO A 162 -10.02 -0.26 0.48
C PRO A 162 -11.31 -0.86 1.06
N ILE A 163 -11.92 -1.76 0.32
CA ILE A 163 -13.05 -2.54 0.82
C ILE A 163 -12.45 -3.85 1.32
N LEU A 164 -12.23 -3.95 2.62
CA LEU A 164 -12.09 -5.24 3.27
C LEU A 164 -13.49 -5.83 3.43
N GLN A 165 -13.81 -6.79 2.57
CA GLN A 165 -14.97 -7.64 2.81
C GLN A 165 -14.62 -8.60 3.95
N MET A 166 -15.25 -8.38 5.10
CA MET A 166 -15.25 -9.32 6.23
C MET A 166 -16.03 -10.59 5.90
#